data_5dacbd443acc4c243b7edf8ef7cc48d5
#
_entry.id   5dacbd443acc4c243b7edf8ef7cc48d5
#
_cell.length_a   1.000
_cell.length_b   1.000
_cell.length_c   1.000
_cell.angle_alpha   90.00
_cell.angle_beta   90.00
_cell.angle_gamma   90.00
#
_symmetry.space_group_name_H-M   'P 1'
#
loop_
_entity.id
_entity.type
_entity.pdbx_description
1 polymer ?
#
loop_
_entity_poly.entity_id
_entity_poly.type
_entity_poly.pdbx_seq_one_letter_code
_entity_poly.pdbx_strand_id
1 'polypeptide(L)'
;MKIRISFALCLLLAALFSTSCIREEAANAECDILAVDSTWLAAQPAGFITGNPLIRNNSVTFLVRKNADRTHLNPAFHITPRARLFYKDAAGKRPFDATEYHDFTAPQTYVVVSEDGAWEKEYKVSFEDPQPIDSTDFEHFGYDERTQYQILYQTQTDGSLNANIWASGNAGFALTGMAHTPEDYPTTFIDGGVKGRCAKLETKSTGSFGSRVKMPIAAGNLFIGEFKVAQAMLYPLKATRFGLQLVKSEPLSLSGYYKYKAGNTMTDKNGQVLAGRK
;
A
#
# COMPACT_ATOMS: atom_id res chain seq x y z
N MET A 1 -59.56 20.15 35.65
CA MET A 1 -59.17 18.73 35.63
C MET A 1 -58.59 18.25 34.30
N LYS A 2 -59.00 18.79 33.15
CA LYS A 2 -58.50 18.35 31.82
C LYS A 2 -57.03 18.70 31.52
N ILE A 3 -56.47 19.80 32.05
CA ILE A 3 -55.09 20.24 31.79
C ILE A 3 -54.05 19.34 32.50
N ARG A 4 -54.36 18.81 33.70
CA ARG A 4 -53.45 17.93 34.44
C ARG A 4 -53.30 16.54 33.83
N ILE A 5 -54.34 16.06 33.17
CA ILE A 5 -54.31 14.76 32.45
C ILE A 5 -53.50 14.86 31.19
N SER A 6 -53.56 15.99 30.48
CA SER A 6 -52.76 16.23 29.27
C SER A 6 -51.24 16.31 29.56
N PHE A 7 -50.85 16.93 30.68
CA PHE A 7 -49.47 17.06 31.12
C PHE A 7 -48.89 15.71 31.57
N ALA A 8 -49.66 14.90 32.27
CA ALA A 8 -49.26 13.54 32.67
C ALA A 8 -49.10 12.61 31.45
N LEU A 9 -49.97 12.75 30.45
CA LEU A 9 -49.89 11.97 29.20
C LEU A 9 -48.66 12.37 28.35
N CYS A 10 -48.32 13.66 28.29
CA CYS A 10 -47.09 14.14 27.62
C CYS A 10 -45.84 13.67 28.34
N LEU A 11 -45.80 13.64 29.67
CA LEU A 11 -44.67 13.10 30.45
C LEU A 11 -44.53 11.58 30.27
N LEU A 12 -45.62 10.85 30.16
CA LEU A 12 -45.58 9.39 29.92
C LEU A 12 -45.12 9.10 28.49
N LEU A 13 -45.51 9.87 27.49
CA LEU A 13 -45.04 9.77 26.13
C LEU A 13 -43.55 10.15 26.03
N ALA A 14 -43.09 11.20 26.70
CA ALA A 14 -41.68 11.58 26.74
C ALA A 14 -40.79 10.50 27.38
N ALA A 15 -41.29 9.80 28.42
CA ALA A 15 -40.57 8.67 29.04
C ALA A 15 -40.46 7.43 28.12
N LEU A 16 -41.40 7.24 27.20
CA LEU A 16 -41.38 6.14 26.23
C LEU A 16 -40.36 6.40 25.06
N PHE A 17 -40.04 7.67 24.80
CA PHE A 17 -39.01 8.02 23.78
C PHE A 17 -37.58 8.06 24.33
N SER A 18 -37.37 7.95 25.64
CA SER A 18 -36.06 7.92 26.26
C SER A 18 -35.42 6.52 26.36
N THR A 19 -36.11 5.47 25.92
CA THR A 19 -35.42 4.20 25.65
C THR A 19 -34.67 4.32 24.32
N SER A 20 -33.64 5.16 24.29
CA SER A 20 -32.58 5.05 23.30
C SER A 20 -31.98 3.66 23.50
N CYS A 21 -32.34 2.71 22.64
CA CYS A 21 -31.57 1.49 22.50
C CYS A 21 -30.15 1.91 22.11
N ILE A 22 -29.24 1.98 23.08
CA ILE A 22 -27.82 1.87 22.81
C ILE A 22 -27.67 0.46 22.23
N ARG A 23 -27.79 0.34 20.91
CA ARG A 23 -27.38 -0.87 20.22
C ARG A 23 -25.91 -0.98 20.50
N GLU A 24 -25.49 -2.06 21.12
CA GLU A 24 -24.07 -2.41 21.14
C GLU A 24 -23.55 -2.34 19.71
N GLU A 25 -22.48 -1.60 19.51
CA GLU A 25 -21.83 -1.50 18.23
C GLU A 25 -21.43 -2.90 17.77
N ALA A 26 -21.74 -3.26 16.53
CA ALA A 26 -21.35 -4.56 16.00
C ALA A 26 -19.82 -4.74 16.11
N ALA A 27 -19.40 -5.94 16.47
CA ALA A 27 -17.98 -6.25 16.58
C ALA A 27 -17.29 -6.00 15.24
N ASN A 28 -16.08 -5.42 15.30
CA ASN A 28 -15.33 -5.02 14.11
C ASN A 28 -14.83 -6.25 13.35
N ALA A 29 -15.11 -6.30 12.04
CA ALA A 29 -14.67 -7.37 11.14
C ALA A 29 -13.27 -7.11 10.52
N GLU A 30 -12.68 -5.92 10.72
CA GLU A 30 -11.35 -5.60 10.21
C GLU A 30 -10.24 -6.27 11.03
N CYS A 31 -9.17 -6.67 10.36
CA CYS A 31 -8.04 -7.39 10.96
C CYS A 31 -6.70 -6.98 10.33
N ASP A 32 -6.35 -5.69 10.44
CA ASP A 32 -5.17 -5.13 9.77
C ASP A 32 -4.06 -4.73 10.76
N ILE A 33 -2.79 -4.85 10.29
CA ILE A 33 -1.66 -4.12 10.87
C ILE A 33 -1.70 -2.70 10.31
N LEU A 34 -1.93 -1.70 11.16
CA LEU A 34 -2.10 -0.30 10.78
C LEU A 34 -0.76 0.46 10.80
N ALA A 35 0.08 0.16 11.78
CA ALA A 35 1.38 0.80 11.94
C ALA A 35 2.34 -0.11 12.74
N VAL A 36 3.64 0.15 12.61
CA VAL A 36 4.64 -0.34 13.56
C VAL A 36 4.64 0.57 14.79
N ASP A 37 4.78 -0.01 15.98
CA ASP A 37 4.83 0.76 17.21
C ASP A 37 6.03 1.71 17.24
N SER A 38 5.77 2.99 17.46
CA SER A 38 6.81 4.03 17.43
C SER A 38 7.77 3.92 18.61
N THR A 39 7.33 3.41 19.75
CA THR A 39 8.16 3.20 20.94
C THR A 39 9.13 2.06 20.67
N TRP A 40 8.66 0.98 20.08
CA TRP A 40 9.51 -0.12 19.66
C TRP A 40 10.55 0.33 18.62
N LEU A 41 10.14 1.12 17.62
CA LEU A 41 11.06 1.67 16.61
C LEU A 41 12.15 2.55 17.24
N ALA A 42 11.77 3.43 18.16
CA ALA A 42 12.69 4.34 18.82
C ALA A 42 13.69 3.63 19.77
N ALA A 43 13.30 2.45 20.28
CA ALA A 43 14.16 1.64 21.15
C ALA A 43 15.23 0.85 20.37
N GLN A 44 15.15 0.80 19.03
CA GLN A 44 16.15 0.09 18.25
C GLN A 44 17.50 0.84 18.24
N PRO A 45 18.63 0.12 18.15
CA PRO A 45 19.93 0.77 18.05
C PRO A 45 19.99 1.77 16.89
N ALA A 46 20.67 2.88 17.08
CA ALA A 46 20.81 3.92 16.06
C ALA A 46 21.34 3.33 14.74
N GLY A 47 20.63 3.58 13.65
CA GLY A 47 20.96 3.06 12.31
C GLY A 47 20.71 1.56 12.12
N PHE A 48 20.06 0.88 13.07
CA PHE A 48 19.62 -0.51 12.85
C PHE A 48 18.53 -0.56 11.79
N ILE A 49 17.47 0.22 11.95
CA ILE A 49 16.43 0.44 10.92
C ILE A 49 16.87 1.62 10.04
N THR A 50 16.96 1.41 8.73
CA THR A 50 17.51 2.40 7.79
C THR A 50 16.46 3.19 7.02
N GLY A 51 15.18 2.92 7.26
CA GLY A 51 14.06 3.60 6.62
C GLY A 51 12.74 3.33 7.33
N ASN A 52 11.66 3.92 6.84
CA ASN A 52 10.35 3.63 7.39
C ASN A 52 9.93 2.20 7.04
N PRO A 53 9.34 1.45 7.99
CA PRO A 53 8.78 0.15 7.70
C PRO A 53 7.72 0.22 6.59
N LEU A 54 7.72 -0.76 5.70
CA LEU A 54 6.77 -0.88 4.61
C LEU A 54 5.66 -1.83 5.03
N ILE A 55 4.45 -1.29 5.23
CA ILE A 55 3.27 -2.09 5.52
C ILE A 55 2.46 -2.23 4.24
N ARG A 56 2.23 -3.45 3.80
CA ARG A 56 1.44 -3.80 2.62
C ARG A 56 0.25 -4.66 3.03
N ASN A 57 -0.55 -5.09 2.06
CA ASN A 57 -1.76 -5.85 2.36
C ASN A 57 -1.50 -7.08 3.26
N ASN A 58 -0.42 -7.81 3.02
CA ASN A 58 -0.09 -9.06 3.72
C ASN A 58 1.40 -9.16 4.11
N SER A 59 2.11 -8.05 4.17
CA SER A 59 3.51 -8.03 4.58
C SER A 59 3.89 -6.76 5.34
N VAL A 60 4.87 -6.89 6.24
CA VAL A 60 5.57 -5.78 6.88
C VAL A 60 7.06 -6.01 6.66
N THR A 61 7.73 -5.08 5.99
CA THR A 61 9.15 -5.15 5.70
C THR A 61 9.90 -4.03 6.41
N PHE A 62 10.87 -4.39 7.20
CA PHE A 62 11.84 -3.49 7.82
C PHE A 62 13.13 -3.49 7.00
N LEU A 63 13.58 -2.30 6.60
CA LEU A 63 14.89 -2.16 5.98
C LEU A 63 15.93 -1.94 7.10
N VAL A 64 16.92 -2.82 7.18
CA VAL A 64 17.96 -2.79 8.19
C VAL A 64 19.34 -2.55 7.56
N ARG A 65 20.29 -2.07 8.35
CA ARG A 65 21.68 -1.91 7.87
C ARG A 65 22.26 -3.27 7.43
N LYS A 66 23.19 -3.23 6.51
CA LYS A 66 23.92 -4.41 6.05
C LYS A 66 24.53 -5.18 7.23
N ASN A 67 24.36 -6.50 7.22
CA ASN A 67 24.85 -7.41 8.28
C ASN A 67 24.28 -7.10 9.67
N ALA A 68 23.08 -6.52 9.74
CA ALA A 68 22.39 -6.36 11.03
C ALA A 68 22.08 -7.73 11.64
N ASP A 69 22.29 -7.88 12.93
CA ASP A 69 21.84 -9.06 13.65
C ASP A 69 20.30 -9.08 13.71
N ARG A 70 19.69 -10.09 13.15
CA ARG A 70 18.24 -10.27 13.06
C ARG A 70 17.75 -11.49 13.84
N THR A 71 18.64 -12.13 14.60
CA THR A 71 18.34 -13.38 15.28
C THR A 71 17.51 -13.21 16.55
N HIS A 72 17.39 -11.97 17.07
CA HIS A 72 16.74 -11.70 18.34
C HIS A 72 15.92 -10.42 18.29
N LEU A 73 14.75 -10.48 17.64
CA LEU A 73 13.88 -9.33 17.45
C LEU A 73 12.44 -9.64 17.86
N ASN A 74 11.71 -8.61 18.30
CA ASN A 74 10.32 -8.71 18.68
C ASN A 74 9.57 -7.42 18.26
N PRO A 75 9.20 -7.29 16.96
CA PRO A 75 8.52 -6.10 16.47
C PRO A 75 7.11 -5.98 17.04
N ALA A 76 6.76 -4.77 17.49
CA ALA A 76 5.43 -4.44 17.99
C ALA A 76 4.64 -3.65 16.95
N PHE A 77 3.31 -3.86 16.94
CA PHE A 77 2.40 -3.31 15.94
C PHE A 77 1.17 -2.66 16.56
N HIS A 78 0.70 -1.59 15.94
CA HIS A 78 -0.66 -1.11 16.09
C HIS A 78 -1.55 -1.84 15.09
N ILE A 79 -2.57 -2.51 15.59
CA ILE A 79 -3.53 -3.27 14.78
C ILE A 79 -4.91 -2.61 14.84
N THR A 80 -5.84 -3.07 14.03
CA THR A 80 -7.25 -2.67 14.08
C THR A 80 -7.76 -2.70 15.52
N PRO A 81 -8.48 -1.67 16.00
CA PRO A 81 -9.01 -1.62 17.36
C PRO A 81 -9.80 -2.88 17.71
N ARG A 82 -9.53 -3.44 18.88
CA ARG A 82 -10.16 -4.66 19.42
C ARG A 82 -9.81 -5.96 18.67
N ALA A 83 -9.07 -5.92 17.56
CA ALA A 83 -8.49 -7.11 16.94
C ALA A 83 -7.40 -7.72 17.84
N ARG A 84 -7.03 -8.96 17.58
CA ARG A 84 -6.04 -9.71 18.35
C ARG A 84 -4.87 -10.13 17.46
N LEU A 85 -3.66 -9.97 17.98
CA LEU A 85 -2.42 -10.36 17.29
C LEU A 85 -1.95 -11.72 17.76
N PHE A 86 -1.53 -12.55 16.81
CA PHE A 86 -0.96 -13.88 17.03
C PHE A 86 0.37 -14.01 16.28
N TYR A 87 1.23 -14.87 16.79
CA TYR A 87 2.39 -15.37 16.08
C TYR A 87 2.09 -16.78 15.57
N LYS A 88 2.58 -17.13 14.37
CA LYS A 88 2.34 -18.43 13.74
C LYS A 88 3.66 -19.03 13.25
N ASP A 89 3.93 -20.25 13.67
CA ASP A 89 5.07 -21.06 13.24
C ASP A 89 4.63 -22.49 12.89
N ALA A 90 5.59 -23.43 12.81
CA ALA A 90 5.31 -24.82 12.50
C ALA A 90 4.48 -25.52 13.60
N ALA A 91 4.52 -25.05 14.85
CA ALA A 91 3.74 -25.59 15.97
C ALA A 91 2.29 -25.07 15.97
N GLY A 92 2.00 -24.02 15.18
CA GLY A 92 0.67 -23.44 15.03
C GLY A 92 0.59 -21.97 15.40
N LYS A 93 -0.63 -21.48 15.57
CA LYS A 93 -0.95 -20.09 15.93
C LYS A 93 -1.08 -19.96 17.44
N ARG A 94 -0.37 -18.98 18.03
CA ARG A 94 -0.45 -18.65 19.46
C ARG A 94 -0.55 -17.13 19.67
N PRO A 95 -1.14 -16.66 20.79
CA PRO A 95 -1.19 -15.23 21.09
C PRO A 95 0.20 -14.60 21.02
N PHE A 96 0.26 -13.38 20.48
CA PHE A 96 1.51 -12.61 20.47
C PHE A 96 1.95 -12.27 21.90
N ASP A 97 3.22 -12.54 22.19
CA ASP A 97 3.86 -12.21 23.47
C ASP A 97 4.96 -11.17 23.23
N ALA A 98 4.79 -9.99 23.83
CA ALA A 98 5.75 -8.89 23.71
C ALA A 98 7.11 -9.20 24.35
N THR A 99 7.27 -10.27 25.10
CA THR A 99 8.52 -10.69 25.73
C THR A 99 9.23 -11.79 24.94
N GLU A 100 8.58 -12.37 23.94
CA GLU A 100 9.14 -13.43 23.11
C GLU A 100 9.88 -12.85 21.91
N TYR A 101 11.15 -13.22 21.76
CA TYR A 101 11.99 -12.81 20.64
C TYR A 101 12.09 -13.94 19.60
N HIS A 102 12.19 -13.55 18.33
CA HIS A 102 12.23 -14.46 17.20
C HIS A 102 13.43 -14.19 16.30
N ASP A 103 13.84 -15.22 15.56
CA ASP A 103 14.86 -15.15 14.52
C ASP A 103 14.25 -14.69 13.20
N PHE A 104 14.61 -13.48 12.77
CA PHE A 104 14.22 -12.87 11.51
C PHE A 104 15.28 -12.98 10.41
N THR A 105 16.18 -13.96 10.49
CA THR A 105 17.01 -14.34 9.32
C THR A 105 16.14 -14.86 8.17
N ALA A 106 14.94 -15.37 8.49
CA ALA A 106 13.85 -15.66 7.58
C ALA A 106 12.57 -14.90 7.98
N PRO A 107 11.65 -14.61 7.04
CA PRO A 107 10.38 -13.96 7.36
C PRO A 107 9.57 -14.74 8.38
N GLN A 108 8.99 -14.04 9.37
CA GLN A 108 8.11 -14.61 10.37
C GLN A 108 6.65 -14.32 10.04
N THR A 109 5.73 -15.18 10.52
CA THR A 109 4.30 -15.02 10.24
C THR A 109 3.56 -14.51 11.47
N TYR A 110 2.85 -13.41 11.29
CA TYR A 110 1.91 -12.85 12.26
C TYR A 110 0.50 -12.96 11.71
N VAL A 111 -0.48 -13.14 12.58
CA VAL A 111 -1.89 -13.24 12.21
C VAL A 111 -2.70 -12.25 13.02
N VAL A 112 -3.44 -11.39 12.36
CA VAL A 112 -4.41 -10.50 13.01
C VAL A 112 -5.79 -11.13 12.88
N VAL A 113 -6.48 -11.30 14.00
CA VAL A 113 -7.84 -11.84 14.05
C VAL A 113 -8.78 -10.70 14.44
N SER A 114 -9.87 -10.53 13.68
CA SER A 114 -10.91 -9.53 13.94
C SER A 114 -11.52 -9.66 15.33
N GLU A 115 -12.19 -8.59 15.80
CA GLU A 115 -12.88 -8.60 17.11
C GLU A 115 -13.95 -9.67 17.18
N ASP A 116 -14.74 -9.85 16.10
CA ASP A 116 -15.78 -10.87 15.98
C ASP A 116 -15.21 -12.29 15.84
N GLY A 117 -13.91 -12.42 15.58
CA GLY A 117 -13.24 -13.70 15.37
C GLY A 117 -13.56 -14.39 14.04
N ALA A 118 -14.35 -13.75 13.17
CA ALA A 118 -14.78 -14.35 11.90
C ALA A 118 -13.74 -14.20 10.78
N TRP A 119 -12.84 -13.22 10.91
CA TRP A 119 -11.83 -12.92 9.90
C TRP A 119 -10.45 -12.97 10.49
N GLU A 120 -9.51 -13.47 9.70
CA GLU A 120 -8.11 -13.43 10.03
C GLU A 120 -7.25 -13.09 8.80
N LYS A 121 -6.13 -12.42 9.04
CA LYS A 121 -5.21 -11.98 8.01
C LYS A 121 -3.78 -12.28 8.41
N GLU A 122 -3.08 -13.01 7.54
CA GLU A 122 -1.68 -13.34 7.73
C GLU A 122 -0.77 -12.26 7.15
N TYR A 123 0.26 -11.92 7.92
CA TYR A 123 1.31 -10.99 7.52
C TYR A 123 2.67 -11.68 7.56
N LYS A 124 3.42 -11.60 6.47
CA LYS A 124 4.84 -11.93 6.45
C LYS A 124 5.63 -10.72 6.93
N VAL A 125 6.30 -10.87 8.06
CA VAL A 125 7.15 -9.84 8.65
C VAL A 125 8.60 -10.18 8.37
N SER A 126 9.32 -9.28 7.70
CA SER A 126 10.71 -9.48 7.29
C SER A 126 11.59 -8.30 7.68
N PHE A 127 12.87 -8.60 7.92
CA PHE A 127 13.94 -7.64 8.10
C PHE A 127 14.95 -7.86 6.97
N GLU A 128 15.06 -6.88 6.08
CA GLU A 128 15.82 -7.02 4.84
C GLU A 128 16.98 -6.03 4.79
N ASP A 129 18.15 -6.52 4.37
CA ASP A 129 19.26 -5.63 3.96
C ASP A 129 18.90 -5.03 2.61
N PRO A 130 18.78 -3.69 2.49
CA PRO A 130 18.46 -3.07 1.23
C PRO A 130 19.54 -3.38 0.20
N GLN A 131 19.19 -4.15 -0.81
CA GLN A 131 20.07 -4.39 -1.95
C GLN A 131 20.06 -3.15 -2.85
N PRO A 132 21.22 -2.64 -3.28
CA PRO A 132 21.25 -1.58 -4.27
C PRO A 132 20.59 -2.06 -5.56
N ILE A 133 19.78 -1.21 -6.16
CA ILE A 133 19.24 -1.45 -7.50
C ILE A 133 20.19 -0.80 -8.47
N ASP A 134 21.07 -1.59 -9.04
CA ASP A 134 22.06 -1.12 -10.02
C ASP A 134 21.52 -1.18 -11.44
N SER A 135 20.54 -2.06 -11.68
CA SER A 135 19.90 -2.23 -12.98
C SER A 135 18.53 -2.86 -12.88
N THR A 136 17.71 -2.67 -13.91
CA THR A 136 16.48 -3.43 -14.14
C THR A 136 16.33 -3.74 -15.60
N ASP A 137 15.87 -4.93 -15.94
CA ASP A 137 15.68 -5.43 -17.30
C ASP A 137 14.22 -5.40 -17.76
N PHE A 138 13.27 -5.15 -16.86
CA PHE A 138 11.83 -5.16 -17.10
C PHE A 138 11.24 -6.52 -17.53
N GLU A 139 11.99 -7.62 -17.39
CA GLU A 139 11.57 -8.94 -17.88
C GLU A 139 10.53 -9.61 -16.98
N HIS A 140 10.58 -9.33 -15.67
CA HIS A 140 9.78 -10.01 -14.69
C HIS A 140 8.68 -9.10 -14.12
N PHE A 141 7.44 -9.49 -14.31
CA PHE A 141 6.30 -8.80 -13.71
C PHE A 141 5.19 -9.80 -13.36
N GLY A 142 4.31 -9.40 -12.46
CA GLY A 142 3.07 -10.09 -12.14
C GLY A 142 1.89 -9.15 -12.27
N TYR A 143 0.73 -9.61 -11.79
CA TYR A 143 -0.51 -8.88 -11.85
C TYR A 143 -1.07 -8.65 -10.45
N ASP A 144 -1.66 -7.49 -10.23
CA ASP A 144 -2.50 -7.27 -9.06
C ASP A 144 -3.70 -8.21 -9.08
N GLU A 145 -3.99 -8.85 -7.96
CA GLU A 145 -5.01 -9.90 -7.89
C GLU A 145 -6.42 -9.42 -8.26
N ARG A 146 -6.73 -8.17 -7.92
CA ARG A 146 -8.08 -7.62 -8.06
C ARG A 146 -8.28 -6.78 -9.32
N THR A 147 -7.32 -5.95 -9.63
CA THR A 147 -7.43 -4.95 -10.70
C THR A 147 -6.56 -5.28 -11.91
N GLN A 148 -5.78 -6.36 -11.82
CA GLN A 148 -5.01 -6.96 -12.93
C GLN A 148 -3.99 -6.02 -13.61
N TYR A 149 -3.61 -4.89 -12.99
CA TYR A 149 -2.50 -4.12 -13.53
C TYR A 149 -1.16 -4.82 -13.28
N GLN A 150 -0.21 -4.55 -14.14
CA GLN A 150 1.12 -5.17 -14.06
C GLN A 150 1.96 -4.53 -12.96
N ILE A 151 2.68 -5.36 -12.19
CA ILE A 151 3.61 -5.00 -11.13
C ILE A 151 5.00 -5.49 -11.51
N LEU A 152 5.98 -4.59 -11.66
CA LEU A 152 7.35 -4.96 -11.96
C LEU A 152 8.01 -5.65 -10.77
N TYR A 153 8.64 -6.76 -11.04
CA TYR A 153 9.47 -7.48 -10.07
C TYR A 153 10.94 -7.16 -10.30
N GLN A 154 11.63 -6.78 -9.25
CA GLN A 154 13.09 -6.58 -9.30
C GLN A 154 13.80 -7.91 -9.06
N THR A 155 14.68 -8.29 -9.96
CA THR A 155 15.58 -9.40 -9.74
C THR A 155 16.63 -9.01 -8.69
N GLN A 156 16.73 -9.79 -7.64
CA GLN A 156 17.69 -9.61 -6.56
C GLN A 156 19.05 -10.24 -6.94
N THR A 157 20.09 -9.94 -6.18
CA THR A 157 21.44 -10.48 -6.42
C THR A 157 21.54 -12.00 -6.26
N ASP A 158 20.63 -12.61 -5.51
CA ASP A 158 20.50 -14.06 -5.34
C ASP A 158 19.60 -14.73 -6.40
N GLY A 159 19.10 -13.95 -7.36
CA GLY A 159 18.19 -14.39 -8.43
C GLY A 159 16.72 -14.45 -8.02
N SER A 160 16.37 -14.16 -6.77
CA SER A 160 14.98 -14.08 -6.34
C SER A 160 14.26 -12.85 -6.91
N LEU A 161 12.93 -12.88 -6.98
CA LEU A 161 12.11 -11.78 -7.50
C LEU A 161 11.43 -11.05 -6.33
N ASN A 162 11.57 -9.72 -6.31
CA ASN A 162 10.95 -8.84 -5.32
C ASN A 162 9.92 -7.91 -5.98
N ALA A 163 8.63 -8.13 -5.68
CA ALA A 163 7.51 -7.33 -6.16
C ALA A 163 7.34 -5.99 -5.42
N ASN A 164 8.10 -5.76 -4.35
CA ASN A 164 7.86 -4.69 -3.39
C ASN A 164 8.76 -3.45 -3.57
N ILE A 165 9.46 -3.34 -4.67
CA ILE A 165 10.41 -2.25 -4.92
C ILE A 165 9.81 -1.19 -5.81
N TRP A 166 9.18 -1.61 -6.90
CA TRP A 166 8.64 -0.74 -7.92
C TRP A 166 7.17 -0.46 -7.70
N ALA A 167 6.77 0.77 -7.90
CA ALA A 167 5.38 1.20 -7.88
C ALA A 167 5.04 2.05 -9.10
N SER A 168 3.76 2.15 -9.40
CA SER A 168 3.21 3.01 -10.45
C SER A 168 1.89 3.63 -10.01
N GLY A 169 1.41 4.60 -10.78
CA GLY A 169 0.08 5.19 -10.60
C GLY A 169 -1.08 4.28 -11.03
N ASN A 170 -0.81 3.07 -11.52
CA ASN A 170 -1.85 2.16 -12.01
C ASN A 170 -2.92 1.86 -10.95
N ALA A 171 -2.52 1.68 -9.69
CA ALA A 171 -3.46 1.45 -8.60
C ALA A 171 -4.47 2.61 -8.42
N GLY A 172 -4.02 3.85 -8.63
CA GLY A 172 -4.90 5.04 -8.67
C GLY A 172 -5.74 5.09 -9.94
N PHE A 173 -5.17 4.72 -11.09
CA PHE A 173 -5.90 4.67 -12.35
C PHE A 173 -7.03 3.64 -12.33
N ALA A 174 -6.86 2.51 -11.62
CA ALA A 174 -7.89 1.50 -11.42
C ALA A 174 -9.19 2.08 -10.83
N LEU A 175 -9.10 3.11 -9.98
CA LEU A 175 -10.28 3.78 -9.39
C LEU A 175 -11.15 4.48 -10.43
N THR A 176 -10.61 4.78 -11.61
CA THR A 176 -11.35 5.45 -12.69
C THR A 176 -12.33 4.53 -13.42
N GLY A 177 -12.14 3.21 -13.31
CA GLY A 177 -12.89 2.21 -14.06
C GLY A 177 -12.62 2.21 -15.57
N MET A 178 -11.56 2.91 -16.04
CA MET A 178 -11.24 3.03 -17.47
C MET A 178 -10.42 1.85 -18.02
N ALA A 179 -9.78 1.07 -17.15
CA ALA A 179 -9.04 -0.13 -17.54
C ALA A 179 -9.96 -1.36 -17.50
N HIS A 180 -10.00 -2.12 -18.57
CA HIS A 180 -10.74 -3.38 -18.72
C HIS A 180 -9.80 -4.56 -18.92
N THR A 181 -8.59 -4.29 -19.40
CA THR A 181 -7.50 -5.26 -19.58
C THR A 181 -6.21 -4.73 -18.95
N PRO A 182 -5.20 -5.57 -18.69
CA PRO A 182 -3.90 -5.13 -18.19
C PRO A 182 -3.23 -4.08 -19.08
N GLU A 183 -3.46 -4.12 -20.39
CA GLU A 183 -2.87 -3.23 -21.40
C GLU A 183 -3.49 -1.82 -21.40
N ASP A 184 -4.65 -1.67 -20.78
CA ASP A 184 -5.33 -0.37 -20.68
C ASP A 184 -4.69 0.56 -19.66
N TYR A 185 -3.84 0.02 -18.79
CA TYR A 185 -3.17 0.81 -17.76
C TYR A 185 -2.08 1.72 -18.31
N PRO A 186 -1.85 2.89 -17.69
CA PRO A 186 -0.82 3.84 -18.12
C PRO A 186 0.62 3.30 -18.08
N THR A 187 0.90 2.34 -17.19
CA THR A 187 2.21 1.70 -17.06
C THR A 187 2.08 0.22 -17.33
N THR A 188 2.76 -0.28 -18.35
CA THR A 188 2.72 -1.69 -18.76
C THR A 188 4.12 -2.18 -19.14
N PHE A 189 4.32 -3.49 -19.12
CA PHE A 189 5.55 -4.14 -19.56
C PHE A 189 5.23 -4.97 -20.80
N ILE A 190 5.84 -4.59 -21.92
CA ILE A 190 5.51 -5.13 -23.24
C ILE A 190 6.76 -5.67 -23.92
N ASP A 191 6.58 -6.56 -24.89
CA ASP A 191 7.66 -7.01 -25.78
C ASP A 191 8.15 -5.87 -26.69
N GLY A 192 9.37 -5.99 -27.20
CA GLY A 192 9.97 -5.01 -28.12
C GLY A 192 10.94 -4.03 -27.46
N GLY A 193 11.50 -4.40 -26.32
CA GLY A 193 12.69 -3.79 -25.74
C GLY A 193 13.94 -4.00 -26.61
N VAL A 194 15.10 -3.52 -26.15
CA VAL A 194 16.39 -3.79 -26.81
C VAL A 194 16.74 -5.27 -26.66
N LYS A 195 16.42 -5.85 -25.50
CA LYS A 195 16.43 -7.28 -25.24
C LYS A 195 15.12 -7.59 -24.53
N GLY A 196 14.29 -8.46 -25.12
CA GLY A 196 13.03 -8.89 -24.52
C GLY A 196 12.04 -7.75 -24.32
N ARG A 197 11.69 -7.45 -23.06
CA ARG A 197 10.63 -6.51 -22.68
C ARG A 197 11.13 -5.10 -22.37
N CYS A 198 10.19 -4.17 -22.31
CA CYS A 198 10.44 -2.80 -21.88
C CYS A 198 9.22 -2.26 -21.10
N ALA A 199 9.47 -1.27 -20.26
CA ALA A 199 8.39 -0.50 -19.66
C ALA A 199 7.80 0.47 -20.68
N LYS A 200 6.47 0.38 -20.89
CA LYS A 200 5.70 1.34 -21.69
C LYS A 200 4.98 2.28 -20.75
N LEU A 201 5.28 3.57 -20.85
CA LEU A 201 4.64 4.63 -20.10
C LEU A 201 3.79 5.46 -21.06
N GLU A 202 2.48 5.44 -20.89
CA GLU A 202 1.53 6.08 -21.79
C GLU A 202 0.59 7.00 -21.02
N THR A 203 0.30 8.17 -21.58
CA THR A 203 -0.73 9.06 -21.01
C THR A 203 -2.11 8.57 -21.44
N LYS A 204 -2.97 8.31 -20.47
CA LYS A 204 -4.34 7.81 -20.67
C LYS A 204 -5.37 8.80 -20.14
N SER A 205 -6.57 8.80 -20.72
CA SER A 205 -7.72 9.52 -20.18
C SER A 205 -8.21 8.84 -18.89
N THR A 206 -8.58 9.62 -17.90
CA THR A 206 -9.18 9.14 -16.64
C THR A 206 -10.72 9.19 -16.68
N GLY A 207 -11.28 9.51 -17.83
CA GLY A 207 -12.73 9.59 -18.03
C GLY A 207 -13.40 10.66 -17.17
N SER A 208 -14.71 10.49 -16.97
CA SER A 208 -15.53 11.43 -16.21
C SER A 208 -15.16 11.50 -14.73
N PHE A 209 -14.71 10.40 -14.14
CA PHE A 209 -14.29 10.37 -12.73
C PHE A 209 -13.07 11.27 -12.49
N GLY A 210 -12.00 11.09 -13.27
CA GLY A 210 -10.80 11.90 -13.14
C GLY A 210 -11.03 13.38 -13.46
N SER A 211 -11.89 13.68 -14.45
CA SER A 211 -12.26 15.05 -14.76
C SER A 211 -12.94 15.78 -13.59
N ARG A 212 -13.78 15.09 -12.81
CA ARG A 212 -14.43 15.64 -11.60
C ARG A 212 -13.43 16.03 -10.52
N VAL A 213 -12.34 15.27 -10.38
CA VAL A 213 -11.26 15.55 -9.42
C VAL A 213 -10.13 16.40 -10.04
N LYS A 214 -10.38 17.01 -11.21
CA LYS A 214 -9.42 17.86 -11.95
C LYS A 214 -8.14 17.13 -12.37
N MET A 215 -8.24 15.85 -12.65
CA MET A 215 -7.18 14.99 -13.15
C MET A 215 -7.64 14.26 -14.42
N PRO A 216 -7.90 14.96 -15.54
CA PRO A 216 -8.52 14.40 -16.74
C PRO A 216 -7.65 13.37 -17.47
N ILE A 217 -6.35 13.38 -17.18
CA ILE A 217 -5.37 12.44 -17.73
C ILE A 217 -4.49 11.87 -16.62
N ALA A 218 -3.99 10.66 -16.84
CA ALA A 218 -2.98 10.02 -16.01
C ALA A 218 -1.77 9.67 -16.88
N ALA A 219 -0.61 10.19 -16.51
CA ALA A 219 0.65 9.81 -17.14
C ALA A 219 1.13 8.45 -16.62
N GLY A 220 1.64 7.61 -17.51
CA GLY A 220 2.38 6.43 -17.11
C GLY A 220 3.63 6.85 -16.31
N ASN A 221 3.87 6.16 -15.21
CA ASN A 221 5.01 6.41 -14.34
C ASN A 221 5.48 5.11 -13.70
N LEU A 222 6.77 5.04 -13.41
CA LEU A 222 7.38 3.92 -12.70
C LEU A 222 8.43 4.50 -11.75
N PHE A 223 8.38 4.11 -10.49
CA PHE A 223 9.28 4.65 -9.48
C PHE A 223 9.57 3.63 -8.38
N ILE A 224 10.70 3.80 -7.72
CA ILE A 224 11.05 3.03 -6.52
C ILE A 224 10.33 3.64 -5.34
N GLY A 225 9.38 2.86 -4.79
CA GLY A 225 8.55 3.37 -3.70
C GLY A 225 7.20 2.68 -3.55
N GLU A 226 6.22 3.43 -3.11
CA GLU A 226 4.88 2.95 -2.80
C GLU A 226 3.81 3.93 -3.29
N PHE A 227 2.70 3.41 -3.80
CA PHE A 227 1.51 4.19 -4.14
C PHE A 227 0.36 3.85 -3.18
N LYS A 228 -0.06 4.84 -2.37
CA LYS A 228 -1.13 4.68 -1.38
C LYS A 228 -2.48 5.06 -1.96
N VAL A 229 -3.24 4.07 -2.41
CA VAL A 229 -4.56 4.26 -3.07
C VAL A 229 -5.53 5.04 -2.18
N ALA A 230 -5.59 4.73 -0.88
CA ALA A 230 -6.48 5.41 0.06
C ALA A 230 -6.23 6.94 0.14
N GLN A 231 -5.00 7.38 -0.08
CA GLN A 231 -4.64 8.79 -0.10
C GLN A 231 -4.88 9.46 -1.46
N ALA A 232 -4.94 8.70 -2.54
CA ALA A 232 -5.06 9.23 -3.90
C ALA A 232 -6.33 10.07 -4.11
N MET A 233 -7.42 9.74 -3.43
CA MET A 233 -8.69 10.45 -3.55
C MET A 233 -8.74 11.76 -2.75
N LEU A 234 -8.16 11.78 -1.55
CA LEU A 234 -8.24 12.91 -0.62
C LEU A 234 -7.02 13.83 -0.74
N TYR A 235 -5.85 13.27 -0.93
CA TYR A 235 -4.57 13.97 -0.96
C TYR A 235 -3.67 13.40 -2.07
N PRO A 236 -3.97 13.63 -3.37
CA PRO A 236 -3.26 13.00 -4.50
C PRO A 236 -1.73 13.15 -4.43
N LEU A 237 -1.25 14.31 -3.99
CA LEU A 237 0.19 14.58 -3.83
C LEU A 237 0.86 13.77 -2.71
N LYS A 238 0.08 13.20 -1.78
CA LYS A 238 0.58 12.34 -0.70
C LYS A 238 0.44 10.84 -1.02
N ALA A 239 -0.20 10.51 -2.13
CA ALA A 239 -0.40 9.12 -2.55
C ALA A 239 0.90 8.42 -2.93
N THR A 240 1.88 9.17 -3.41
CA THR A 240 3.17 8.64 -3.86
C THR A 240 4.23 8.84 -2.79
N ARG A 241 4.91 7.76 -2.41
CA ARG A 241 6.08 7.79 -1.53
C ARG A 241 7.28 7.29 -2.30
N PHE A 242 8.22 8.20 -2.56
CA PHE A 242 9.49 7.91 -3.25
C PHE A 242 10.60 7.58 -2.26
N GLY A 243 11.71 7.05 -2.78
CA GLY A 243 12.95 6.90 -2.04
C GLY A 243 12.89 5.85 -0.92
N LEU A 244 12.09 4.82 -1.08
CA LEU A 244 11.99 3.72 -0.11
C LEU A 244 13.14 2.71 -0.25
N GLN A 245 14.03 2.90 -1.23
CA GLN A 245 15.25 2.10 -1.40
C GLN A 245 16.46 2.91 -0.97
N LEU A 246 17.31 2.30 -0.14
CA LEU A 246 18.55 2.93 0.28
C LEU A 246 19.56 2.94 -0.87
N VAL A 247 20.14 4.11 -1.14
CA VAL A 247 21.28 4.26 -2.06
C VAL A 247 22.55 4.32 -1.21
N LYS A 248 23.49 3.39 -1.45
CA LYS A 248 24.71 3.24 -0.63
C LYS A 248 25.83 4.22 -1.03
N SER A 249 25.73 4.78 -2.22
CA SER A 249 26.73 5.72 -2.79
C SER A 249 26.04 6.73 -3.68
N GLU A 250 26.71 7.85 -3.93
CA GLU A 250 26.23 8.84 -4.89
C GLU A 250 26.21 8.23 -6.30
N PRO A 251 25.04 8.27 -7.01
CA PRO A 251 24.96 7.78 -8.38
C PRO A 251 25.78 8.67 -9.31
N LEU A 252 26.69 8.08 -10.08
CA LEU A 252 27.53 8.81 -11.06
C LEU A 252 26.85 8.97 -12.41
N SER A 253 26.01 8.01 -12.80
CA SER A 253 25.34 8.02 -14.09
C SER A 253 24.06 7.20 -14.05
N LEU A 254 23.12 7.55 -14.93
CA LEU A 254 21.97 6.73 -15.28
C LEU A 254 22.05 6.48 -16.79
N SER A 255 22.05 5.22 -17.20
CA SER A 255 22.09 4.84 -18.61
C SER A 255 20.94 3.91 -18.96
N GLY A 256 20.46 3.97 -20.18
CA GLY A 256 19.37 3.11 -20.66
C GLY A 256 18.99 3.43 -22.09
N TYR A 257 18.05 2.65 -22.61
CA TYR A 257 17.48 2.86 -23.93
C TYR A 257 16.06 3.34 -23.79
N TYR A 258 15.64 4.29 -24.63
CA TYR A 258 14.26 4.75 -24.65
C TYR A 258 13.80 5.02 -26.08
N LYS A 259 12.49 4.91 -26.26
CA LYS A 259 11.75 5.37 -27.45
C LYS A 259 10.71 6.40 -26.97
N TYR A 260 10.60 7.50 -27.69
CA TYR A 260 9.62 8.53 -27.35
C TYR A 260 8.74 8.84 -28.56
N LYS A 261 7.43 8.92 -28.30
CA LYS A 261 6.45 9.40 -29.27
C LYS A 261 5.58 10.45 -28.57
N ALA A 262 5.64 11.68 -29.06
CA ALA A 262 4.78 12.74 -28.56
C ALA A 262 3.29 12.41 -28.77
N GLY A 263 2.45 12.80 -27.83
CA GLY A 263 1.00 12.76 -28.01
C GLY A 263 0.55 13.72 -29.10
N ASN A 264 -0.57 13.43 -29.75
CA ASN A 264 -1.11 14.27 -30.81
C ASN A 264 -1.76 15.56 -30.30
N THR A 265 -2.15 15.59 -29.05
CA THR A 265 -2.87 16.69 -28.42
C THR A 265 -2.29 17.01 -27.05
N MET A 266 -2.20 18.31 -26.73
CA MET A 266 -1.91 18.77 -25.38
C MET A 266 -3.19 19.34 -24.77
N THR A 267 -3.50 19.00 -23.54
CA THR A 267 -4.67 19.51 -22.83
C THR A 267 -4.27 20.32 -21.61
N ASP A 268 -5.13 21.26 -21.21
CA ASP A 268 -5.00 21.97 -19.93
C ASP A 268 -5.48 21.09 -18.75
N LYS A 269 -5.44 21.66 -17.53
CA LYS A 269 -5.90 20.99 -16.30
C LYS A 269 -7.41 20.65 -16.29
N ASN A 270 -8.19 21.21 -17.20
CA ASN A 270 -9.62 20.94 -17.34
C ASN A 270 -9.91 19.94 -18.47
N GLY A 271 -8.86 19.44 -19.15
CA GLY A 271 -8.98 18.53 -20.29
C GLY A 271 -9.28 19.21 -21.62
N GLN A 272 -9.23 20.56 -21.70
CA GLN A 272 -9.43 21.29 -22.95
C GLN A 272 -8.17 21.22 -23.81
N VAL A 273 -8.34 20.95 -25.10
CA VAL A 273 -7.23 20.88 -26.05
C VAL A 273 -6.62 22.25 -26.27
N LEU A 274 -5.31 22.35 -26.08
CA LEU A 274 -4.52 23.54 -26.35
C LEU A 274 -4.07 23.52 -27.82
N ALA A 275 -4.75 24.35 -28.65
CA ALA A 275 -4.43 24.44 -30.07
C ALA A 275 -3.00 24.92 -30.31
N GLY A 276 -2.30 24.27 -31.26
CA GLY A 276 -0.95 24.67 -31.69
C GLY A 276 0.18 24.29 -30.73
N ARG A 277 -0.07 23.51 -29.67
CA ARG A 277 0.97 22.94 -28.79
C ARG A 277 1.03 21.41 -28.95
N LYS A 278 2.25 20.90 -29.08
CA LYS A 278 2.55 19.46 -29.13
C LYS A 278 3.55 19.10 -28.03
#